data_3543b377db3da0b030c3232075fb0ecd
#
_entry.id   3543b377db3da0b030c3232075fb0ecd
#
_cell.length_a   1.000
_cell.length_b   1.000
_cell.length_c   1.000
_cell.angle_alpha   90.00
_cell.angle_beta   90.00
_cell.angle_gamma   90.00
#
_symmetry.space_group_name_H-M   'P 1'
#
loop_
_entity.id
_entity.type
_entity.pdbx_description
1 polymer ?
#
loop_
_entity_poly.entity_id
_entity_poly.type
_entity_poly.pdbx_seq_one_letter_code
_entity_poly.pdbx_strand_id
1 'polypeptide(L)'
;MKTQQFFKGLNTINALLLLTLAFFTFLMARITAAYMPYNTDVGFLRIKQDYIDIDHWRIAFFVHVYASMLVLLAGFTQFSSKIQDYYPRLHRAFGYVYVTDVLLITGPAGLLMGVYANGGLPSKISFVTLAIGWITFTAIALAKAKSGDFAAHRRFMIRSYALTLSAVTLRAWKWTITNSVELPPMDVYRAVAWLGWVPNIIAAELLLRSHYLRKRR
;
A
#
# COMPACT_ATOMS: atom_id res chain seq x y z
N MET A 1 27.95 -19.17 6.88
CA MET A 1 27.90 -19.40 5.42
C MET A 1 26.62 -18.87 4.75
N LYS A 2 25.39 -19.09 5.25
CA LYS A 2 24.15 -18.60 4.59
C LYS A 2 24.04 -17.07 4.49
N THR A 3 24.52 -16.32 5.48
CA THR A 3 24.45 -14.85 5.51
C THR A 3 25.35 -14.18 4.47
N GLN A 4 26.54 -14.70 4.21
CA GLN A 4 27.44 -14.16 3.19
C GLN A 4 26.93 -14.40 1.76
N GLN A 5 26.24 -15.51 1.50
CA GLN A 5 25.59 -15.77 0.20
C GLN A 5 24.36 -14.89 -0.04
N PHE A 6 23.67 -14.48 1.03
CA PHE A 6 22.52 -13.59 0.94
C PHE A 6 22.89 -12.21 0.35
N PHE A 7 24.04 -11.66 0.72
CA PHE A 7 24.50 -10.35 0.21
C PHE A 7 25.23 -10.43 -1.14
N LYS A 8 25.78 -11.58 -1.53
CA LYS A 8 26.34 -11.79 -2.87
C LYS A 8 25.22 -11.81 -3.90
N GLY A 9 25.13 -10.73 -4.73
CA GLY A 9 24.18 -10.61 -5.85
C GLY A 9 23.00 -9.66 -5.57
N LEU A 10 23.15 -8.70 -4.64
CA LEU A 10 22.33 -7.51 -4.65
C LEU A 10 22.82 -6.64 -5.83
N ASN A 11 22.11 -6.67 -6.96
CA ASN A 11 22.45 -5.75 -8.05
C ASN A 11 22.05 -4.33 -7.65
N THR A 12 22.68 -3.33 -8.25
CA THR A 12 22.49 -1.90 -7.93
C THR A 12 21.02 -1.50 -7.98
N ILE A 13 20.26 -2.04 -8.92
CA ILE A 13 18.83 -1.74 -9.08
C ILE A 13 18.03 -2.23 -7.86
N ASN A 14 18.27 -3.47 -7.40
CA ASN A 14 17.56 -3.99 -6.23
C ASN A 14 17.94 -3.24 -4.94
N ALA A 15 19.20 -2.82 -4.82
CA ALA A 15 19.64 -1.99 -3.70
C ALA A 15 18.93 -0.63 -3.70
N LEU A 16 18.87 0.04 -4.85
CA LEU A 16 18.15 1.31 -5.00
C LEU A 16 16.66 1.17 -4.69
N LEU A 17 16.00 0.14 -5.17
CA LEU A 17 14.58 -0.11 -4.88
C LEU A 17 14.34 -0.32 -3.39
N LEU A 18 15.19 -1.10 -2.72
CA LEU A 18 15.10 -1.32 -1.27
C LEU A 18 15.34 -0.04 -0.48
N LEU A 19 16.34 0.75 -0.85
CA LEU A 19 16.63 2.05 -0.21
C LEU A 19 15.47 3.03 -0.39
N THR A 20 14.91 3.10 -1.61
CA THR A 20 13.75 3.94 -1.90
C THR A 20 12.55 3.52 -1.06
N LEU A 21 12.25 2.23 -1.00
CA LEU A 21 11.16 1.71 -0.18
C LEU A 21 11.40 1.98 1.31
N ALA A 22 12.63 1.78 1.81
CA ALA A 22 12.99 2.07 3.19
C ALA A 22 12.84 3.55 3.53
N PHE A 23 13.29 4.44 2.64
CA PHE A 23 13.14 5.88 2.80
C PHE A 23 11.66 6.28 2.91
N PHE A 24 10.82 5.84 1.98
CA PHE A 24 9.39 6.16 2.03
C PHE A 24 8.70 5.53 3.23
N THR A 25 9.08 4.32 3.64
CA THR A 25 8.56 3.70 4.87
C THR A 25 8.91 4.53 6.10
N PHE A 26 10.15 5.03 6.17
CA PHE A 26 10.57 5.94 7.24
C PHE A 26 9.75 7.24 7.26
N LEU A 27 9.53 7.86 6.10
CA LEU A 27 8.68 9.05 6.00
C LEU A 27 7.24 8.75 6.44
N MET A 28 6.69 7.59 6.06
CA MET A 28 5.37 7.15 6.49
C MET A 28 5.31 6.94 8.01
N ALA A 29 6.33 6.34 8.61
CA ALA A 29 6.43 6.16 10.05
C ALA A 29 6.46 7.50 10.79
N ARG A 30 7.21 8.49 10.31
CA ARG A 30 7.22 9.85 10.85
C ARG A 30 5.84 10.51 10.82
N ILE A 31 5.14 10.38 9.68
CA ILE A 31 3.79 10.96 9.53
C ILE A 31 2.82 10.25 10.49
N THR A 32 2.92 8.93 10.62
CA THR A 32 2.09 8.14 11.52
C THR A 32 2.35 8.49 12.98
N ALA A 33 3.60 8.69 13.37
CA ALA A 33 3.98 9.07 14.73
C ALA A 33 3.36 10.40 15.19
N ALA A 34 3.07 11.33 14.26
CA ALA A 34 2.42 12.58 14.58
C ALA A 34 0.98 12.41 15.14
N TYR A 35 0.34 11.28 14.86
CA TYR A 35 -1.01 10.95 15.35
C TYR A 35 -1.00 10.32 16.75
N MET A 36 0.16 9.98 17.31
CA MET A 36 0.27 9.35 18.63
C MET A 36 0.18 10.41 19.76
N PRO A 37 -0.42 10.09 20.92
CA PRO A 37 -1.28 8.92 21.24
C PRO A 37 -2.77 9.11 20.96
N TYR A 38 -3.26 9.61 19.91
CA TYR A 38 -4.62 10.00 19.47
C TYR A 38 -4.75 11.52 19.25
N ASN A 39 -3.71 12.12 18.69
CA ASN A 39 -3.78 13.53 18.33
C ASN A 39 -4.75 13.73 17.16
N THR A 40 -5.81 14.49 17.39
CA THR A 40 -6.90 14.74 16.41
C THR A 40 -6.74 16.06 15.67
N ASP A 41 -5.77 16.92 16.03
CA ASP A 41 -5.49 18.20 15.37
C ASP A 41 -4.14 18.21 14.67
N VAL A 42 -3.87 17.17 13.87
CA VAL A 42 -2.60 17.07 13.13
C VAL A 42 -2.78 16.45 11.75
N GLY A 43 -1.97 16.90 10.83
CA GLY A 43 -1.84 16.32 9.49
C GLY A 43 -3.17 16.27 8.74
N PHE A 44 -3.56 15.07 8.30
CA PHE A 44 -4.81 14.85 7.59
C PHE A 44 -6.06 15.13 8.43
N LEU A 45 -6.01 14.94 9.74
CA LEU A 45 -7.18 15.14 10.60
C LEU A 45 -7.64 16.60 10.68
N ARG A 46 -6.75 17.57 10.43
CA ARG A 46 -7.14 19.00 10.37
C ARG A 46 -8.22 19.30 9.34
N ILE A 47 -8.27 18.53 8.25
CA ILE A 47 -9.32 18.68 7.22
C ILE A 47 -10.48 17.72 7.42
N LYS A 48 -10.56 17.06 8.57
CA LYS A 48 -11.55 16.04 8.93
C LYS A 48 -12.30 16.33 10.22
N GLN A 49 -12.25 17.56 10.69
CA GLN A 49 -12.86 17.94 11.96
C GLN A 49 -14.37 17.66 12.02
N ASP A 50 -15.09 17.76 10.89
CA ASP A 50 -16.52 17.43 10.80
C ASP A 50 -16.83 15.94 11.08
N TYR A 51 -15.81 15.06 11.03
CA TYR A 51 -15.98 13.62 11.22
C TYR A 51 -15.31 13.09 12.48
N ILE A 52 -14.56 13.93 13.21
CA ILE A 52 -13.73 13.50 14.35
C ILE A 52 -14.56 12.96 15.50
N ASP A 53 -15.78 13.48 15.67
CA ASP A 53 -16.69 13.08 16.73
C ASP A 53 -17.52 11.83 16.36
N ILE A 54 -17.38 11.33 15.13
CA ILE A 54 -18.00 10.10 14.70
C ILE A 54 -17.11 8.92 15.12
N ASP A 55 -17.46 8.22 16.18
CA ASP A 55 -16.65 7.17 16.80
C ASP A 55 -16.18 6.10 15.82
N HIS A 56 -17.08 5.54 15.00
CA HIS A 56 -16.70 4.48 14.06
C HIS A 56 -15.72 4.98 12.99
N TRP A 57 -15.83 6.25 12.56
CA TRP A 57 -14.87 6.84 11.61
C TRP A 57 -13.52 7.10 12.29
N ARG A 58 -13.52 7.65 13.49
CA ARG A 58 -12.31 7.94 14.28
C ARG A 58 -11.53 6.65 14.57
N ILE A 59 -12.23 5.60 15.02
CA ILE A 59 -11.63 4.29 15.27
C ILE A 59 -11.03 3.73 13.98
N ALA A 60 -11.79 3.74 12.87
CA ALA A 60 -11.30 3.25 11.59
C ALA A 60 -10.06 4.01 11.11
N PHE A 61 -10.01 5.33 11.30
CA PHE A 61 -8.85 6.15 10.95
C PHE A 61 -7.59 5.69 11.70
N PHE A 62 -7.64 5.64 13.02
CA PHE A 62 -6.48 5.29 13.83
C PHE A 62 -6.05 3.83 13.60
N VAL A 63 -7.01 2.91 13.51
CA VAL A 63 -6.75 1.50 13.16
C VAL A 63 -6.06 1.41 11.80
N HIS A 64 -6.59 2.07 10.77
CA HIS A 64 -6.00 2.06 9.43
C HIS A 64 -4.58 2.64 9.42
N VAL A 65 -4.39 3.80 10.04
CA VAL A 65 -3.10 4.50 10.01
C VAL A 65 -2.01 3.71 10.73
N TYR A 66 -2.30 3.10 11.87
CA TYR A 66 -1.31 2.35 12.63
C TYR A 66 -1.04 0.97 12.04
N ALA A 67 -2.08 0.21 11.70
CA ALA A 67 -1.93 -1.14 11.20
C ALA A 67 -1.35 -1.16 9.77
N SER A 68 -1.67 -0.19 8.91
CA SER A 68 -1.12 -0.13 7.55
C SER A 68 0.41 -0.04 7.47
N MET A 69 1.08 0.37 8.55
CA MET A 69 2.54 0.32 8.63
C MET A 69 3.07 -1.13 8.57
N LEU A 70 2.35 -2.08 9.18
CA LEU A 70 2.73 -3.51 9.13
C LEU A 70 2.61 -4.05 7.71
N VAL A 71 1.58 -3.63 6.97
CA VAL A 71 1.38 -4.03 5.57
C VAL A 71 2.52 -3.53 4.68
N LEU A 72 2.94 -2.29 4.86
CA LEU A 72 4.04 -1.70 4.11
C LEU A 72 5.37 -2.42 4.41
N LEU A 73 5.65 -2.69 5.68
CA LEU A 73 6.85 -3.40 6.13
C LEU A 73 6.88 -4.85 5.63
N ALA A 74 5.74 -5.55 5.63
CA ALA A 74 5.66 -6.92 5.14
C ALA A 74 6.12 -7.03 3.67
N GLY A 75 5.89 -6.01 2.85
CA GLY A 75 6.32 -5.97 1.46
C GLY A 75 7.82 -6.15 1.24
N PHE A 76 8.66 -5.72 2.19
CA PHE A 76 10.11 -5.93 2.08
C PHE A 76 10.50 -7.41 1.99
N THR A 77 9.72 -8.28 2.63
CA THR A 77 9.99 -9.72 2.64
C THR A 77 9.28 -10.48 1.52
N GLN A 78 8.16 -9.93 1.01
CA GLN A 78 7.29 -10.67 0.11
C GLN A 78 7.81 -10.75 -1.33
N PHE A 79 8.58 -9.76 -1.78
CA PHE A 79 9.09 -9.70 -3.16
C PHE A 79 10.56 -10.10 -3.30
N SER A 80 11.21 -10.50 -2.22
CA SER A 80 12.59 -10.99 -2.25
C SER A 80 12.62 -12.49 -2.58
N SER A 81 13.09 -12.85 -3.79
CA SER A 81 13.33 -14.25 -4.14
C SER A 81 14.26 -14.95 -3.16
N LYS A 82 15.28 -14.24 -2.68
CA LYS A 82 16.21 -14.79 -1.68
C LYS A 82 15.52 -15.13 -0.36
N ILE A 83 14.56 -14.32 0.11
CA ILE A 83 13.78 -14.65 1.31
C ILE A 83 12.87 -15.84 1.04
N GLN A 84 12.26 -15.92 -0.14
CA GLN A 84 11.43 -17.06 -0.53
C GLN A 84 12.24 -18.37 -0.56
N ASP A 85 13.45 -18.34 -1.10
CA ASP A 85 14.29 -19.52 -1.28
C ASP A 85 15.01 -19.94 0.01
N TYR A 86 15.61 -19.00 0.74
CA TYR A 86 16.43 -19.30 1.92
C TYR A 86 15.65 -19.27 3.24
N TYR A 87 14.56 -18.50 3.32
CA TYR A 87 13.76 -18.29 4.54
C TYR A 87 12.25 -18.42 4.29
N PRO A 88 11.75 -19.56 3.75
CA PRO A 88 10.35 -19.72 3.37
C PRO A 88 9.38 -19.60 4.56
N ARG A 89 9.84 -19.90 5.79
CA ARG A 89 9.03 -19.71 7.01
C ARG A 89 8.78 -18.21 7.27
N LEU A 90 9.82 -17.38 7.06
CA LEU A 90 9.74 -15.93 7.23
C LEU A 90 8.78 -15.31 6.18
N HIS A 91 8.94 -15.71 4.91
CA HIS A 91 8.01 -15.30 3.84
C HIS A 91 6.57 -15.62 4.18
N ARG A 92 6.28 -16.82 4.66
CA ARG A 92 4.92 -17.22 5.06
C ARG A 92 4.39 -16.43 6.25
N ALA A 93 5.19 -16.24 7.29
CA ALA A 93 4.79 -15.50 8.49
C ALA A 93 4.40 -14.05 8.15
N PHE A 94 5.27 -13.32 7.45
CA PHE A 94 4.95 -11.96 7.00
C PHE A 94 3.84 -11.92 5.95
N GLY A 95 3.70 -12.96 5.12
CA GLY A 95 2.59 -13.11 4.19
C GLY A 95 1.25 -13.22 4.92
N TYR A 96 1.17 -13.97 6.01
CA TYR A 96 -0.03 -14.05 6.85
C TYR A 96 -0.30 -12.72 7.55
N VAL A 97 0.71 -12.03 8.08
CA VAL A 97 0.55 -10.68 8.66
C VAL A 97 -0.06 -9.74 7.63
N TYR A 98 0.51 -9.69 6.41
CA TYR A 98 0.00 -8.86 5.32
C TYR A 98 -1.46 -9.17 4.98
N VAL A 99 -1.77 -10.45 4.74
CA VAL A 99 -3.10 -10.87 4.30
C VAL A 99 -4.14 -10.63 5.39
N THR A 100 -3.84 -10.99 6.64
CA THR A 100 -4.77 -10.80 7.77
C THR A 100 -5.04 -9.32 8.00
N ASP A 101 -4.01 -8.50 7.98
CA ASP A 101 -4.13 -7.06 8.16
C ASP A 101 -5.00 -6.45 7.04
N VAL A 102 -4.70 -6.72 5.77
CA VAL A 102 -5.47 -6.17 4.64
C VAL A 102 -6.93 -6.65 4.64
N LEU A 103 -7.18 -7.93 4.91
CA LEU A 103 -8.54 -8.48 4.80
C LEU A 103 -9.43 -8.15 5.99
N LEU A 104 -8.84 -8.05 7.21
CA LEU A 104 -9.64 -7.95 8.44
C LEU A 104 -9.50 -6.60 9.16
N ILE A 105 -8.45 -5.83 8.88
CA ILE A 105 -8.13 -4.63 9.64
C ILE A 105 -8.08 -3.40 8.73
N THR A 106 -6.99 -3.23 7.98
CA THR A 106 -6.75 -2.00 7.22
C THR A 106 -7.64 -1.84 6.00
N GLY A 107 -7.99 -2.92 5.31
CA GLY A 107 -8.89 -2.88 4.16
C GLY A 107 -10.29 -2.41 4.53
N PRO A 108 -11.00 -3.07 5.47
CA PRO A 108 -12.30 -2.62 5.97
C PRO A 108 -12.26 -1.20 6.55
N ALA A 109 -11.25 -0.85 7.34
CA ALA A 109 -11.08 0.48 7.89
C ALA A 109 -10.88 1.53 6.77
N GLY A 110 -10.04 1.22 5.77
CA GLY A 110 -9.84 2.06 4.59
C GLY A 110 -11.09 2.22 3.73
N LEU A 111 -11.90 1.16 3.60
CA LEU A 111 -13.18 1.22 2.90
C LEU A 111 -14.14 2.19 3.60
N LEU A 112 -14.27 2.08 4.92
CA LEU A 112 -15.08 3.00 5.72
C LEU A 112 -14.60 4.44 5.55
N MET A 113 -13.29 4.70 5.65
CA MET A 113 -12.72 6.03 5.44
C MET A 113 -12.98 6.56 4.03
N GLY A 114 -12.99 5.68 3.01
CA GLY A 114 -13.29 6.03 1.63
C GLY A 114 -14.70 6.60 1.43
N VAL A 115 -15.69 6.05 2.14
CA VAL A 115 -17.08 6.55 2.13
C VAL A 115 -17.15 7.99 2.66
N TYR A 116 -16.32 8.33 3.63
CA TYR A 116 -16.22 9.66 4.23
C TYR A 116 -15.16 10.57 3.55
N ALA A 117 -14.67 10.21 2.37
CA ALA A 117 -13.63 11.00 1.71
C ALA A 117 -14.12 12.42 1.36
N ASN A 118 -13.23 13.40 1.53
CA ASN A 118 -13.45 14.78 1.08
C ASN A 118 -13.40 14.86 -0.46
N GLY A 119 -13.70 16.01 -1.04
CA GLY A 119 -13.64 16.21 -2.49
C GLY A 119 -14.86 15.71 -3.25
N GLY A 120 -15.92 15.29 -2.54
CA GLY A 120 -17.19 14.87 -3.12
C GLY A 120 -17.16 13.46 -3.73
N LEU A 121 -18.14 13.19 -4.57
CA LEU A 121 -18.39 11.86 -5.15
C LEU A 121 -17.18 11.28 -5.90
N PRO A 122 -16.41 12.04 -6.71
CA PRO A 122 -15.25 11.48 -7.43
C PRO A 122 -14.19 10.89 -6.50
N SER A 123 -13.88 11.56 -5.39
CA SER A 123 -12.90 11.06 -4.42
C SER A 123 -13.43 9.86 -3.63
N LYS A 124 -14.72 9.87 -3.25
CA LYS A 124 -15.38 8.74 -2.59
C LYS A 124 -15.33 7.49 -3.47
N ILE A 125 -15.70 7.60 -4.75
CA ILE A 125 -15.63 6.51 -5.72
C ILE A 125 -14.17 5.99 -5.80
N SER A 126 -13.20 6.88 -5.93
CA SER A 126 -11.80 6.50 -6.04
C SER A 126 -11.33 5.67 -4.85
N PHE A 127 -11.49 6.18 -3.62
CA PHE A 127 -11.00 5.49 -2.43
C PHE A 127 -11.78 4.21 -2.10
N VAL A 128 -13.08 4.18 -2.37
CA VAL A 128 -13.89 2.96 -2.23
C VAL A 128 -13.43 1.90 -3.24
N THR A 129 -13.21 2.27 -4.50
CA THR A 129 -12.70 1.35 -5.54
C THR A 129 -11.30 0.84 -5.19
N LEU A 130 -10.41 1.71 -4.71
CA LEU A 130 -9.10 1.33 -4.21
C LEU A 130 -9.21 0.27 -3.10
N ALA A 131 -10.04 0.52 -2.08
CA ALA A 131 -10.19 -0.39 -0.94
C ALA A 131 -10.80 -1.75 -1.36
N ILE A 132 -11.84 -1.75 -2.18
CA ILE A 132 -12.46 -2.97 -2.71
C ILE A 132 -11.45 -3.75 -3.56
N GLY A 133 -10.74 -3.08 -4.46
CA GLY A 133 -9.70 -3.71 -5.28
C GLY A 133 -8.59 -4.33 -4.43
N TRP A 134 -8.16 -3.62 -3.39
CA TRP A 134 -7.11 -4.09 -2.48
C TRP A 134 -7.52 -5.35 -1.72
N ILE A 135 -8.70 -5.33 -1.10
CA ILE A 135 -9.28 -6.50 -0.42
C ILE A 135 -9.44 -7.67 -1.41
N THR A 136 -10.02 -7.43 -2.57
CA THR A 136 -10.29 -8.45 -3.58
C THR A 136 -9.02 -9.11 -4.09
N PHE A 137 -8.01 -8.33 -4.50
CA PHE A 137 -6.76 -8.90 -4.99
C PHE A 137 -6.03 -9.69 -3.91
N THR A 138 -6.07 -9.23 -2.66
CA THR A 138 -5.46 -9.94 -1.52
C THR A 138 -6.20 -11.26 -1.24
N ALA A 139 -7.53 -11.25 -1.25
CA ALA A 139 -8.34 -12.46 -1.04
C ALA A 139 -8.10 -13.50 -2.13
N ILE A 140 -8.07 -13.08 -3.41
CA ILE A 140 -7.77 -13.98 -4.53
C ILE A 140 -6.34 -14.51 -4.41
N ALA A 141 -5.36 -13.68 -4.05
CA ALA A 141 -3.99 -14.11 -3.85
C ALA A 141 -3.89 -15.19 -2.77
N LEU A 142 -4.59 -15.04 -1.64
CA LEU A 142 -4.65 -16.05 -0.59
C LEU A 142 -5.30 -17.35 -1.07
N ALA A 143 -6.43 -17.27 -1.77
CA ALA A 143 -7.12 -18.44 -2.32
C ALA A 143 -6.21 -19.21 -3.29
N LYS A 144 -5.47 -18.49 -4.15
CA LYS A 144 -4.52 -19.08 -5.11
C LYS A 144 -3.32 -19.73 -4.41
N ALA A 145 -2.80 -19.15 -3.32
CA ALA A 145 -1.76 -19.79 -2.53
C ALA A 145 -2.26 -21.11 -1.90
N LYS A 146 -3.48 -21.11 -1.36
CA LYS A 146 -4.10 -22.31 -0.76
C LYS A 146 -4.38 -23.42 -1.78
N SER A 147 -4.70 -23.07 -3.02
CA SER A 147 -4.91 -24.03 -4.11
C SER A 147 -3.61 -24.51 -4.80
N GLY A 148 -2.45 -24.01 -4.37
CA GLY A 148 -1.17 -24.37 -4.99
C GLY A 148 -0.85 -23.65 -6.30
N ASP A 149 -1.72 -22.74 -6.79
CA ASP A 149 -1.47 -21.92 -7.97
C ASP A 149 -0.58 -20.71 -7.63
N PHE A 150 0.70 -20.99 -7.36
CA PHE A 150 1.66 -19.96 -6.96
C PHE A 150 1.92 -18.91 -8.06
N ALA A 151 1.70 -19.26 -9.31
CA ALA A 151 1.83 -18.31 -10.42
C ALA A 151 0.73 -17.26 -10.39
N ALA A 152 -0.52 -17.65 -10.16
CA ALA A 152 -1.63 -16.71 -9.97
C ALA A 152 -1.50 -15.96 -8.64
N HIS A 153 -1.13 -16.65 -7.55
CA HIS A 153 -0.84 -16.01 -6.27
C HIS A 153 0.12 -14.82 -6.44
N ARG A 154 1.26 -15.04 -7.09
CA ARG A 154 2.25 -13.97 -7.35
C ARG A 154 1.66 -12.81 -8.14
N ARG A 155 0.86 -13.08 -9.19
CA ARG A 155 0.22 -12.02 -9.99
C ARG A 155 -0.73 -11.16 -9.16
N PHE A 156 -1.56 -11.78 -8.32
CA PHE A 156 -2.50 -11.05 -7.47
C PHE A 156 -1.81 -10.35 -6.30
N MET A 157 -0.74 -10.89 -5.75
CA MET A 157 0.08 -10.20 -4.74
C MET A 157 0.75 -8.94 -5.31
N ILE A 158 1.23 -8.96 -6.57
CA ILE A 158 1.79 -7.77 -7.22
C ILE A 158 0.72 -6.68 -7.35
N ARG A 159 -0.51 -7.02 -7.76
CA ARG A 159 -1.63 -6.07 -7.82
C ARG A 159 -1.99 -5.52 -6.44
N SER A 160 -2.13 -6.40 -5.46
CA SER A 160 -2.41 -6.02 -4.08
C SER A 160 -1.36 -5.05 -3.53
N TYR A 161 -0.08 -5.36 -3.72
CA TYR A 161 0.99 -4.51 -3.22
C TYR A 161 1.14 -3.19 -4.00
N ALA A 162 0.82 -3.16 -5.29
CA ALA A 162 0.73 -1.92 -6.05
C ALA A 162 -0.31 -0.97 -5.45
N LEU A 163 -1.44 -1.51 -4.95
CA LEU A 163 -2.43 -0.73 -4.22
C LEU A 163 -1.95 -0.34 -2.81
N THR A 164 -1.17 -1.16 -2.12
CA THR A 164 -0.51 -0.78 -0.86
C THR A 164 0.39 0.44 -1.03
N LEU A 165 1.13 0.50 -2.13
CA LEU A 165 2.02 1.63 -2.45
C LEU A 165 1.26 2.94 -2.70
N SER A 166 -0.08 2.91 -2.84
CA SER A 166 -0.90 4.12 -2.95
C SER A 166 -0.68 5.09 -1.80
N ALA A 167 -0.39 4.58 -0.61
CA ALA A 167 -0.07 5.40 0.55
C ALA A 167 1.15 6.31 0.33
N VAL A 168 2.15 5.81 -0.39
CA VAL A 168 3.38 6.54 -0.73
C VAL A 168 3.14 7.46 -1.93
N THR A 169 2.60 6.91 -3.01
CA THR A 169 2.42 7.65 -4.28
C THR A 169 1.43 8.79 -4.16
N LEU A 170 0.35 8.63 -3.38
CA LEU A 170 -0.60 9.72 -3.09
C LEU A 170 0.12 10.92 -2.45
N ARG A 171 1.00 10.68 -1.49
CA ARG A 171 1.76 11.74 -0.82
C ARG A 171 2.81 12.36 -1.73
N ALA A 172 3.46 11.56 -2.55
CA ALA A 172 4.41 12.04 -3.55
C ALA A 172 3.70 12.96 -4.57
N TRP A 173 2.57 12.53 -5.12
CA TRP A 173 1.77 13.35 -6.03
C TRP A 173 1.24 14.61 -5.37
N LYS A 174 0.74 14.51 -4.12
CA LYS A 174 0.30 15.69 -3.37
C LYS A 174 1.44 16.70 -3.26
N TRP A 175 2.61 16.26 -2.82
CA TRP A 175 3.79 17.14 -2.68
C TRP A 175 4.18 17.76 -4.02
N THR A 176 4.25 16.97 -5.09
CA THR A 176 4.60 17.45 -6.43
C THR A 176 3.62 18.50 -6.91
N ILE A 177 2.31 18.24 -6.87
CA ILE A 177 1.30 19.17 -7.37
C ILE A 177 1.31 20.47 -6.55
N THR A 178 1.33 20.39 -5.22
CA THR A 178 1.31 21.58 -4.37
C THR A 178 2.55 22.46 -4.48
N ASN A 179 3.68 21.90 -4.94
CA ASN A 179 4.91 22.69 -5.16
C ASN A 179 5.12 23.12 -6.62
N SER A 180 4.31 22.61 -7.56
CA SER A 180 4.50 22.92 -8.99
C SER A 180 3.38 23.76 -9.57
N VAL A 181 2.17 23.71 -9.01
CA VAL A 181 0.98 24.36 -9.55
C VAL A 181 0.14 24.92 -8.40
N GLU A 182 -0.32 26.15 -8.57
CA GLU A 182 -1.28 26.77 -7.65
C GLU A 182 -2.70 26.26 -7.95
N LEU A 183 -3.15 25.24 -7.23
CA LEU A 183 -4.51 24.72 -7.31
C LEU A 183 -5.21 24.82 -5.96
N PRO A 184 -6.54 25.00 -5.94
CA PRO A 184 -7.31 24.91 -4.72
C PRO A 184 -7.06 23.58 -4.00
N PRO A 185 -6.92 23.56 -2.67
CA PRO A 185 -6.56 22.34 -1.92
C PRO A 185 -7.49 21.16 -2.18
N MET A 186 -8.77 21.43 -2.46
CA MET A 186 -9.75 20.37 -2.72
C MET A 186 -9.62 19.77 -4.13
N ASP A 187 -9.12 20.52 -5.11
CA ASP A 187 -8.85 20.03 -6.46
C ASP A 187 -7.59 19.16 -6.45
N VAL A 188 -6.56 19.57 -5.70
CA VAL A 188 -5.40 18.71 -5.42
C VAL A 188 -5.86 17.41 -4.78
N TYR A 189 -6.76 17.46 -3.78
CA TYR A 189 -7.29 16.28 -3.12
C TYR A 189 -8.00 15.32 -4.08
N ARG A 190 -8.85 15.87 -4.99
CA ARG A 190 -9.55 15.08 -6.03
C ARG A 190 -8.55 14.43 -7.01
N ALA A 191 -7.55 15.17 -7.45
CA ALA A 191 -6.53 14.66 -8.37
C ALA A 191 -5.72 13.54 -7.73
N VAL A 192 -5.20 13.72 -6.52
CA VAL A 192 -4.36 12.73 -5.85
C VAL A 192 -5.15 11.50 -5.40
N ALA A 193 -6.47 11.59 -5.22
CA ALA A 193 -7.30 10.44 -4.96
C ALA A 193 -7.18 9.37 -6.06
N TRP A 194 -7.05 9.76 -7.31
CA TRP A 194 -6.85 8.87 -8.47
C TRP A 194 -5.38 8.61 -8.76
N LEU A 195 -4.56 9.65 -8.79
CA LEU A 195 -3.13 9.54 -9.08
C LEU A 195 -2.37 8.72 -8.04
N GLY A 196 -2.91 8.59 -6.84
CA GLY A 196 -2.31 7.81 -5.78
C GLY A 196 -2.24 6.31 -6.08
N TRP A 197 -3.15 5.74 -6.87
CA TRP A 197 -3.19 4.29 -7.09
C TRP A 197 -3.34 3.85 -8.55
N VAL A 198 -4.00 4.63 -9.40
CA VAL A 198 -4.21 4.26 -10.81
C VAL A 198 -2.90 4.04 -11.57
N PRO A 199 -1.90 4.93 -11.49
CA PRO A 199 -0.60 4.68 -12.11
C PRO A 199 0.09 3.43 -11.57
N ASN A 200 -0.06 3.12 -10.28
CA ASN A 200 0.55 1.95 -9.67
C ASN A 200 -0.03 0.65 -10.26
N ILE A 201 -1.35 0.57 -10.39
CA ILE A 201 -1.98 -0.63 -10.94
C ILE A 201 -1.67 -0.78 -12.44
N ILE A 202 -1.61 0.33 -13.20
CA ILE A 202 -1.18 0.31 -14.60
C ILE A 202 0.26 -0.21 -14.70
N ALA A 203 1.18 0.29 -13.87
CA ALA A 203 2.56 -0.18 -13.85
C ALA A 203 2.65 -1.67 -13.50
N ALA A 204 1.86 -2.14 -12.53
CA ALA A 204 1.78 -3.56 -12.19
C ALA A 204 1.32 -4.42 -13.37
N GLU A 205 0.29 -3.99 -14.10
CA GLU A 205 -0.19 -4.72 -15.29
C GLU A 205 0.84 -4.75 -16.42
N LEU A 206 1.53 -3.65 -16.67
CA LEU A 206 2.62 -3.60 -17.66
C LEU A 206 3.76 -4.55 -17.30
N LEU A 207 4.16 -4.58 -16.03
CA LEU A 207 5.18 -5.52 -15.52
C LEU A 207 4.73 -6.98 -15.69
N LEU A 208 3.49 -7.30 -15.38
CA LEU A 208 2.94 -8.64 -15.51
C LEU A 208 2.88 -9.09 -16.99
N ARG A 209 2.50 -8.20 -17.91
CA ARG A 209 2.48 -8.47 -19.35
C ARG A 209 3.88 -8.69 -19.90
N SER A 210 4.85 -7.85 -19.55
CA SER A 210 6.24 -7.98 -20.02
C SER A 210 6.87 -9.29 -19.57
N HIS A 211 6.60 -9.72 -18.33
CA HIS A 211 7.10 -11.00 -17.81
C HIS A 211 6.47 -12.22 -18.53
N TYR A 212 5.18 -12.13 -18.88
CA TYR A 212 4.49 -13.17 -19.63
C TYR A 212 5.05 -13.34 -21.06
N LEU A 213 5.33 -12.22 -21.74
CA LEU A 213 5.90 -12.24 -23.10
C LEU A 213 7.34 -12.78 -23.13
N ARG A 214 8.16 -12.52 -22.08
CA ARG A 214 9.51 -13.10 -21.95
C ARG A 214 9.52 -14.60 -21.76
N LYS A 215 8.52 -15.19 -21.12
CA LYS A 215 8.43 -16.65 -20.92
C LYS A 215 7.96 -17.41 -22.16
N ARG A 216 7.42 -16.72 -23.17
CA ARG A 216 6.97 -17.32 -24.44
C ARG A 216 8.00 -17.28 -25.58
N ARG A 217 9.10 -16.56 -25.36
CA ARG A 217 10.28 -16.57 -26.25
C ARG A 217 11.36 -17.47 -25.65
#